data_a01f387179179d5ac933464817c12e2e
#
_entry.id   a01f387179179d5ac933464817c12e2e
#
_cell.length_a   1.000
_cell.length_b   1.000
_cell.length_c   1.000
_cell.angle_alpha   90.00
_cell.angle_beta   90.00
_cell.angle_gamma   90.00
#
_symmetry.space_group_name_H-M   'P 1'
#
loop_
_entity.id
_entity.type
_entity.pdbx_description
1 polymer ?
#
loop_
_entity_poly.entity_id
_entity_poly.type
_entity_poly.pdbx_seq_one_letter_code
_entity_poly.pdbx_strand_id
1 'polypeptide(L)'
;VYDNVSVGSASGSNYPLTVTKASQAWTVNTTTAKTWLEALFSGQITLTVGTELNLPYTGSSNPRFGLINLTSTTLQWADVDKTATPSIDGALKYYKL
;
A
#
# COMPACT_ATOMS: atom_id res chain seq x y z
N VAL A 1 -0.71 -1.59 7.52
CA VAL A 1 -0.85 -0.36 6.73
C VAL A 1 -2.29 -0.22 6.27
N TYR A 2 -2.87 0.93 6.49
CA TYR A 2 -4.23 1.26 6.06
C TYR A 2 -4.14 2.27 4.91
N ASP A 3 -4.73 1.91 3.78
CA ASP A 3 -4.72 2.73 2.59
C ASP A 3 -6.14 3.04 2.13
N ASN A 4 -6.34 4.24 1.64
CA ASN A 4 -7.54 4.61 0.89
C ASN A 4 -7.23 4.42 -0.60
N VAL A 5 -8.01 3.56 -1.25
CA VAL A 5 -7.85 3.27 -2.67
C VAL A 5 -9.06 3.80 -3.43
N SER A 6 -8.79 4.60 -4.46
CA SER A 6 -9.82 5.10 -5.35
C SER A 6 -9.53 4.67 -6.78
N VAL A 7 -10.56 4.24 -7.50
CA VAL A 7 -10.49 3.82 -8.89
C VAL A 7 -11.06 4.92 -9.74
N GLY A 8 -10.28 5.43 -10.68
CA GLY A 8 -10.69 6.48 -11.60
C GLY A 8 -11.48 5.95 -12.80
N SER A 9 -11.87 6.87 -13.67
CA SER A 9 -12.61 6.55 -14.90
C SER A 9 -11.77 5.73 -15.86
N ALA A 10 -12.39 4.74 -16.48
CA ALA A 10 -11.75 3.89 -17.46
C ALA A 10 -11.29 4.65 -18.71
N SER A 11 -10.11 4.31 -19.21
CA SER A 11 -9.65 4.65 -20.56
C SER A 11 -9.42 3.33 -21.29
N GLY A 12 -10.38 2.95 -22.15
CA GLY A 12 -10.43 1.59 -22.71
C GLY A 12 -10.62 0.56 -21.57
N SER A 13 -9.68 -0.38 -21.46
CA SER A 13 -9.67 -1.40 -20.40
C SER A 13 -8.78 -0.99 -19.21
N ASN A 14 -8.26 0.23 -19.19
CA ASN A 14 -7.37 0.71 -18.14
C ASN A 14 -8.12 1.58 -17.14
N TYR A 15 -7.92 1.29 -15.86
CA TYR A 15 -8.49 2.03 -14.72
C TYR A 15 -7.34 2.60 -13.89
N PRO A 16 -7.20 3.92 -13.79
CA PRO A 16 -6.19 4.51 -12.93
C PRO A 16 -6.56 4.31 -11.47
N LEU A 17 -5.56 4.04 -10.65
CA LEU A 17 -5.69 3.93 -9.21
C LEU A 17 -4.99 5.09 -8.52
N THR A 18 -5.62 5.60 -7.48
CA THR A 18 -4.99 6.52 -6.53
C THR A 18 -5.00 5.87 -5.16
N VAL A 19 -3.82 5.74 -4.57
CA VAL A 19 -3.63 5.14 -3.25
C VAL A 19 -3.08 6.18 -2.31
N THR A 20 -3.80 6.44 -1.24
CA THR A 20 -3.38 7.38 -0.19
C THR A 20 -3.22 6.60 1.12
N LYS A 21 -2.00 6.50 1.60
CA LYS A 21 -1.72 5.89 2.91
C LYS A 21 -2.29 6.76 4.01
N ALA A 22 -3.18 6.20 4.80
CA ALA A 22 -3.85 6.90 5.90
C ALA A 22 -3.10 6.69 7.22
N SER A 23 -2.69 5.46 7.52
CA SER A 23 -2.00 5.13 8.76
C SER A 23 -1.19 3.84 8.61
N GLN A 24 -0.29 3.62 9.54
CA GLN A 24 0.39 2.35 9.74
C GLN A 24 0.02 1.79 11.10
N ALA A 25 -0.22 0.48 11.17
CA ALA A 25 -0.47 -0.20 12.42
C ALA A 25 0.62 -1.25 12.67
N TRP A 26 1.12 -1.28 13.87
CA TRP A 26 2.17 -2.20 14.30
C TRP A 26 1.71 -2.99 15.51
N THR A 27 1.88 -4.29 15.44
CA THR A 27 1.69 -5.19 16.58
C THR A 27 2.93 -6.03 16.73
N VAL A 28 3.59 -5.95 17.87
CA VAL A 28 4.73 -6.80 18.20
C VAL A 28 4.27 -7.92 19.10
N ASN A 29 4.78 -9.13 18.87
CA ASN A 29 4.39 -10.33 19.63
C ASN A 29 5.47 -10.79 20.61
N THR A 30 6.63 -10.15 20.59
CA THR A 30 7.74 -10.49 21.49
C THR A 30 8.44 -9.23 22.02
N THR A 31 9.04 -9.36 23.20
CA THR A 31 9.87 -8.27 23.76
C THR A 31 11.08 -7.94 22.88
N THR A 32 11.66 -8.94 22.22
CA THR A 32 12.78 -8.73 21.30
C THR A 32 12.35 -7.87 20.11
N ALA A 33 11.22 -8.18 19.49
CA ALA A 33 10.67 -7.38 18.38
C ALA A 33 10.31 -5.96 18.83
N LYS A 34 9.72 -5.80 20.03
CA LYS A 34 9.46 -4.50 20.64
C LYS A 34 10.71 -3.65 20.74
N THR A 35 11.75 -4.19 21.36
CA THR A 35 13.01 -3.48 21.56
C THR A 35 13.64 -3.06 20.23
N TRP A 36 13.66 -3.96 19.26
CA TRP A 36 14.23 -3.69 17.95
C TRP A 36 13.47 -2.59 17.21
N LEU A 37 12.14 -2.65 17.23
CA LEU A 37 11.28 -1.71 16.49
C LEU A 37 11.31 -0.32 17.16
N GLU A 38 11.28 -0.25 18.47
CA GLU A 38 11.42 1.02 19.21
C GLU A 38 12.78 1.68 18.93
N ALA A 39 13.85 0.89 18.84
CA ALA A 39 15.17 1.39 18.48
C ALA A 39 15.22 1.91 17.03
N LEU A 40 14.55 1.24 16.10
CA LEU A 40 14.46 1.66 14.70
C LEU A 40 13.81 3.05 14.56
N PHE A 41 12.85 3.38 15.40
CA PHE A 41 12.19 4.69 15.45
C PHE A 41 12.87 5.67 16.45
N SER A 42 14.10 5.36 16.88
CA SER A 42 14.91 6.21 17.79
C SER A 42 14.18 6.55 19.09
N GLY A 43 13.40 5.61 19.62
CA GLY A 43 12.64 5.81 20.85
C GLY A 43 11.46 6.76 20.77
N GLN A 44 11.05 7.16 19.57
CA GLN A 44 9.90 8.07 19.37
C GLN A 44 8.55 7.39 19.50
N ILE A 45 8.51 6.06 19.51
CA ILE A 45 7.31 5.28 19.73
C ILE A 45 7.48 4.35 20.92
N THR A 46 6.38 4.05 21.60
CA THR A 46 6.32 3.05 22.68
C THR A 46 5.34 1.97 22.27
N LEU A 47 5.83 0.73 22.24
CA LEU A 47 5.02 -0.44 21.88
C LEU A 47 4.68 -1.25 23.14
N THR A 48 3.52 -1.88 23.12
CA THR A 48 3.12 -2.88 24.12
C THR A 48 2.93 -4.21 23.41
N VAL A 49 3.59 -5.26 23.90
CA VAL A 49 3.48 -6.60 23.30
C VAL A 49 2.02 -7.03 23.23
N GLY A 50 1.57 -7.46 22.07
CA GLY A 50 0.22 -7.91 21.81
C GLY A 50 -0.81 -6.80 21.57
N THR A 51 -0.41 -5.53 21.63
CA THR A 51 -1.31 -4.38 21.41
C THR A 51 -0.95 -3.65 20.15
N GLU A 52 -1.95 -3.38 19.29
CA GLU A 52 -1.78 -2.61 18.07
C GLU A 52 -1.53 -1.13 18.37
N LEU A 53 -0.49 -0.58 17.78
CA LEU A 53 -0.23 0.87 17.76
C LEU A 53 -0.52 1.43 16.37
N ASN A 54 -1.42 2.38 16.29
CA ASN A 54 -1.77 3.11 15.08
C ASN A 54 -0.98 4.40 14.98
N LEU A 55 -0.31 4.60 13.85
CA LEU A 55 0.46 5.80 13.54
C LEU A 55 -0.12 6.46 12.28
N PRO A 56 -0.55 7.73 12.32
CA PRO A 56 -0.94 8.45 11.12
C PRO A 56 0.24 8.52 10.14
N TYR A 57 -0.04 8.35 8.85
CA TYR A 57 0.99 8.50 7.82
C TYR A 57 1.11 9.97 7.43
N THR A 58 2.26 10.57 7.72
CA THR A 58 2.55 11.98 7.46
C THR A 58 3.60 12.18 6.36
N GLY A 59 3.98 11.10 5.66
CA GLY A 59 5.02 11.15 4.63
C GLY A 59 4.59 11.98 3.41
N SER A 60 5.58 12.57 2.74
CA SER A 60 5.38 13.41 1.55
C SER A 60 5.13 12.62 0.26
N SER A 61 5.16 11.30 0.31
CA SER A 61 5.00 10.43 -0.86
C SER A 61 3.55 10.06 -1.18
N ASN A 62 2.58 10.75 -0.62
CA ASN A 62 1.17 10.65 -0.96
C ASN A 62 0.75 11.75 -1.94
N PRO A 63 -0.21 11.48 -2.85
CA PRO A 63 -0.71 10.15 -3.18
C PRO A 63 0.26 9.35 -4.05
N ARG A 64 0.01 8.04 -4.14
CA ARG A 64 0.69 7.14 -5.07
C ARG A 64 -0.29 6.68 -6.14
N PHE A 65 0.21 6.33 -7.30
CA PHE A 65 -0.60 6.02 -8.46
C PHE A 65 -0.29 4.62 -8.97
N GLY A 66 -1.32 3.95 -9.43
CA GLY A 66 -1.26 2.66 -10.07
C GLY A 66 -2.17 2.61 -11.28
N LEU A 67 -2.20 1.47 -11.94
CA LEU A 67 -3.04 1.23 -13.11
C LEU A 67 -3.47 -0.23 -13.11
N ILE A 68 -4.77 -0.45 -13.36
CA ILE A 68 -5.32 -1.78 -13.59
C ILE A 68 -5.79 -1.88 -15.03
N ASN A 69 -5.42 -2.96 -15.72
CA ASN A 69 -6.05 -3.35 -16.97
C ASN A 69 -6.98 -4.52 -16.69
N LEU A 70 -8.24 -4.36 -17.00
CA LEU A 70 -9.28 -5.36 -16.74
C LEU A 70 -10.06 -5.63 -18.01
N THR A 71 -10.11 -6.90 -18.40
CA THR A 71 -10.96 -7.41 -19.47
C THR A 71 -11.96 -8.41 -18.91
N SER A 72 -12.81 -8.99 -19.76
CA SER A 72 -13.74 -10.04 -19.32
C SER A 72 -13.06 -11.30 -18.80
N THR A 73 -11.78 -11.52 -19.15
CA THR A 73 -11.06 -12.76 -18.85
C THR A 73 -9.73 -12.56 -18.15
N THR A 74 -9.20 -11.33 -18.11
CA THR A 74 -7.85 -11.08 -17.59
C THR A 74 -7.80 -9.86 -16.69
N LEU A 75 -6.87 -9.89 -15.75
CA LEU A 75 -6.48 -8.78 -14.89
C LEU A 75 -4.96 -8.60 -14.94
N GLN A 76 -4.52 -7.39 -15.21
CA GLN A 76 -3.13 -6.98 -15.07
C GLN A 76 -3.07 -5.70 -14.26
N TRP A 77 -2.00 -5.47 -13.54
CA TRP A 77 -1.78 -4.20 -12.86
C TRP A 77 -0.35 -3.72 -12.99
N ALA A 78 -0.17 -2.43 -12.84
CA ALA A 78 1.12 -1.81 -12.61
C ALA A 78 1.30 -1.57 -11.11
N ASP A 79 2.56 -1.41 -10.72
CA ASP A 79 2.94 -1.11 -9.35
C ASP A 79 2.22 0.16 -8.86
N VAL A 80 1.54 0.04 -7.73
CA VAL A 80 0.77 1.13 -7.11
C VAL A 80 1.62 2.10 -6.28
N ASP A 81 2.93 1.99 -6.34
CA ASP A 81 3.86 2.80 -5.56
C ASP A 81 4.59 3.86 -6.39
N LYS A 82 3.92 4.40 -7.40
CA LYS A 82 4.49 5.39 -8.32
C LYS A 82 4.00 6.81 -8.03
N THR A 83 4.84 7.78 -8.32
CA THR A 83 4.51 9.20 -8.18
C THR A 83 3.71 9.77 -9.34
N ALA A 84 3.60 9.00 -10.44
CA ALA A 84 2.76 9.29 -11.59
C ALA A 84 2.14 7.98 -12.08
N THR A 85 1.05 8.05 -12.84
CA THR A 85 0.37 6.87 -13.38
C THR A 85 1.35 6.03 -14.21
N PRO A 86 1.61 4.78 -13.81
CA PRO A 86 2.55 3.90 -14.52
C PRO A 86 1.91 3.27 -15.76
N SER A 87 2.73 2.61 -16.59
CA SER A 87 2.26 1.72 -17.64
C SER A 87 2.01 0.32 -17.10
N ILE A 88 1.09 -0.43 -17.72
CA ILE A 88 0.87 -1.83 -17.39
C ILE A 88 2.14 -2.64 -17.67
N ASP A 89 2.57 -3.41 -16.68
CA ASP A 89 3.61 -4.42 -16.84
C ASP A 89 2.95 -5.72 -17.33
N GLY A 90 3.36 -6.18 -18.51
CA GLY A 90 2.85 -7.43 -19.08
C GLY A 90 3.39 -8.71 -18.44
N ALA A 91 4.32 -8.61 -17.47
CA ALA A 91 4.97 -9.77 -16.86
C ALA A 91 4.02 -10.63 -16.03
N LEU A 92 3.02 -10.02 -15.38
CA LEU A 92 2.01 -10.72 -14.59
C LEU A 92 0.62 -10.50 -15.16
N LYS A 93 -0.05 -11.61 -15.44
CA LYS A 93 -1.43 -11.59 -15.92
C LYS A 93 -2.22 -12.68 -15.20
N TYR A 94 -3.36 -12.27 -14.64
CA TYR A 94 -4.28 -13.18 -13.97
C TYR A 94 -5.45 -13.47 -14.90
N TYR A 95 -5.83 -14.74 -14.97
CA TYR A 95 -6.91 -15.21 -15.82
C TYR A 95 -8.11 -15.61 -14.97
N LYS A 96 -9.30 -15.27 -15.44
CA LYS A 96 -10.55 -15.74 -14.83
C LYS A 96 -10.67 -17.25 -15.04
N LEU A 97 -10.95 -17.93 -13.96
CA LEU A 97 -11.26 -19.37 -13.98
C LEU A 97 -12.68 -19.63 -14.46
#